data_66e8c7aefaaa3557e2f85e06ddc0e36b
#
_entry.id   66e8c7aefaaa3557e2f85e06ddc0e36b
#
_cell.length_a   1.000
_cell.length_b   1.000
_cell.length_c   1.000
_cell.angle_alpha   90.00
_cell.angle_beta   90.00
_cell.angle_gamma   90.00
#
_symmetry.space_group_name_H-M   'P 1'
#
loop_
_entity.id
_entity.type
_entity.pdbx_description
1 polymer ?
#
loop_
_entity_poly.entity_id
_entity_poly.type
_entity_poly.pdbx_seq_one_letter_code
_entity_poly.pdbx_strand_id
1 'polypeptide(L)'
;EDAYAKSETPVVSNNSAHRGTPDVPMIVPELNPQHADVIEYQRRRLGTKVGFVTVKPNCSIQSYVPALTALYDLKPSRVVVSTYQAISGAGKTFKRWPEMVDNVIP
;
A
#
# COMPACT_ATOMS: atom_id res chain seq x y z
N GLU A 1 -11.10 4.12 -8.41
CA GLU A 1 -9.73 4.54 -8.72
C GLU A 1 -9.53 4.60 -10.23
N ASP A 2 -9.77 3.51 -10.96
CA ASP A 2 -9.60 3.46 -12.43
C ASP A 2 -10.41 4.51 -13.20
N ALA A 3 -11.63 4.82 -12.73
CA ALA A 3 -12.44 5.86 -13.36
C ALA A 3 -11.78 7.24 -13.34
N TYR A 4 -11.11 7.57 -12.24
CA TYR A 4 -10.33 8.81 -12.14
C TYR A 4 -9.08 8.75 -13.03
N ALA A 5 -8.35 7.65 -13.01
CA ALA A 5 -7.19 7.50 -13.88
C ALA A 5 -7.58 7.64 -15.36
N LYS A 6 -8.69 7.01 -15.77
CA LYS A 6 -9.23 7.13 -17.15
C LYS A 6 -9.68 8.55 -17.50
N SER A 7 -10.02 9.38 -16.53
CA SER A 7 -10.28 10.82 -16.74
C SER A 7 -9.02 11.69 -16.70
N GLU A 8 -7.85 11.09 -16.93
CA GLU A 8 -6.53 11.73 -16.93
C GLU A 8 -6.12 12.34 -15.58
N THR A 9 -6.68 11.79 -14.48
CA THR A 9 -6.35 12.23 -13.12
C THR A 9 -5.39 11.23 -12.47
N PRO A 10 -4.16 11.63 -12.09
CA PRO A 10 -3.28 10.81 -11.27
C PRO A 10 -3.92 10.48 -9.91
N VAL A 11 -3.87 9.22 -9.52
CA VAL A 11 -4.46 8.72 -8.27
C VAL A 11 -3.39 8.12 -7.39
N VAL A 12 -3.24 8.64 -6.18
CA VAL A 12 -2.45 8.01 -5.12
C VAL A 12 -3.41 7.42 -4.09
N SER A 13 -3.45 6.09 -4.01
CA SER A 13 -4.46 5.40 -3.21
C SER A 13 -3.88 4.75 -1.96
N ASN A 14 -4.65 4.86 -0.89
CA ASN A 14 -4.43 4.12 0.36
C ASN A 14 -5.15 2.75 0.37
N ASN A 15 -6.01 2.50 -0.61
CA ASN A 15 -6.83 1.30 -0.68
C ASN A 15 -5.99 0.06 -1.04
N SER A 16 -6.46 -1.11 -0.65
CA SER A 16 -5.82 -2.39 -0.95
C SER A 16 -6.22 -2.96 -2.32
N ALA A 17 -7.22 -2.39 -2.99
CA ALA A 17 -7.83 -2.96 -4.19
C ALA A 17 -6.82 -3.26 -5.31
N HIS A 18 -5.84 -2.39 -5.52
CA HIS A 18 -4.85 -2.54 -6.59
C HIS A 18 -3.46 -2.98 -6.12
N ARG A 19 -3.28 -3.39 -4.85
CA ARG A 19 -1.96 -3.80 -4.35
C ARG A 19 -1.40 -5.04 -5.03
N GLY A 20 -2.25 -5.89 -5.62
CA GLY A 20 -1.85 -7.06 -6.38
C GLY A 20 -1.97 -6.90 -7.89
N THR A 21 -2.27 -5.70 -8.39
CA THR A 21 -2.39 -5.45 -9.83
C THR A 21 -1.00 -5.24 -10.44
N PRO A 22 -0.56 -6.03 -11.42
CA PRO A 22 0.84 -6.05 -11.86
C PRO A 22 1.39 -4.72 -12.38
N ASP A 23 0.57 -3.90 -13.00
CA ASP A 23 0.95 -2.60 -13.57
C ASP A 23 0.57 -1.41 -12.67
N VAL A 24 0.14 -1.66 -11.45
CA VAL A 24 -0.10 -0.62 -10.45
C VAL A 24 1.06 -0.62 -9.45
N PRO A 25 1.91 0.41 -9.44
CA PRO A 25 3.05 0.42 -8.55
C PRO A 25 2.60 0.60 -7.10
N MET A 26 3.20 -0.20 -6.22
CA MET A 26 3.10 -0.02 -4.78
C MET A 26 4.41 0.59 -4.28
N ILE A 27 4.35 1.85 -3.84
CA ILE A 27 5.56 2.65 -3.61
C ILE A 27 5.71 3.04 -2.15
N VAL A 28 6.93 2.85 -1.66
CA VAL A 28 7.53 3.54 -0.52
C VAL A 28 8.65 4.40 -1.11
N PRO A 29 8.51 5.73 -1.19
CA PRO A 29 9.43 6.57 -1.96
C PRO A 29 10.90 6.43 -1.56
N GLU A 30 11.17 6.21 -0.28
CA GLU A 30 12.52 6.04 0.28
C GLU A 30 13.16 4.70 -0.10
N LEU A 31 12.36 3.72 -0.51
CA LEU A 31 12.81 2.34 -0.74
C LEU A 31 12.82 1.96 -2.22
N ASN A 32 11.71 2.19 -2.91
CA ASN A 32 11.49 1.66 -4.24
C ASN A 32 10.86 2.66 -5.22
N PRO A 33 11.37 3.91 -5.34
CA PRO A 33 10.80 4.91 -6.25
C PRO A 33 10.77 4.43 -7.71
N GLN A 34 11.72 3.60 -8.12
CA GLN A 34 11.80 3.01 -9.46
C GLN A 34 10.61 2.12 -9.82
N HIS A 35 9.81 1.67 -8.83
CA HIS A 35 8.58 0.93 -9.12
C HIS A 35 7.56 1.79 -9.89
N ALA A 36 7.72 3.11 -9.88
CA ALA A 36 6.91 4.02 -10.70
C ALA A 36 7.06 3.77 -12.21
N ASP A 37 8.13 3.13 -12.66
CA ASP A 37 8.38 2.85 -14.09
C ASP A 37 7.29 1.98 -14.71
N VAL A 38 6.59 1.17 -13.90
CA VAL A 38 5.47 0.34 -14.40
C VAL A 38 4.24 1.17 -14.80
N ILE A 39 4.16 2.44 -14.42
CA ILE A 39 3.06 3.35 -14.79
C ILE A 39 2.90 3.44 -16.31
N GLU A 40 3.99 3.36 -17.06
CA GLU A 40 3.93 3.39 -18.51
C GLU A 40 3.13 2.21 -19.11
N TYR A 41 3.27 1.02 -18.52
CA TYR A 41 2.48 -0.15 -18.91
C TYR A 41 1.01 0.02 -18.52
N GLN A 42 0.76 0.58 -17.34
CA GLN A 42 -0.60 0.88 -16.87
C GLN A 42 -1.31 1.88 -17.78
N ARG A 43 -0.64 2.96 -18.18
CA ARG A 43 -1.18 3.97 -19.11
C ARG A 43 -1.57 3.34 -20.45
N ARG A 44 -0.76 2.43 -20.97
CA ARG A 44 -1.09 1.69 -22.20
C ARG A 44 -2.37 0.86 -22.03
N ARG A 45 -2.50 0.16 -20.89
CA ARG A 45 -3.71 -0.63 -20.58
C ARG A 45 -4.95 0.24 -20.41
N LEU A 46 -4.83 1.37 -19.72
CA LEU A 46 -5.94 2.28 -19.44
C LEU A 46 -6.28 3.18 -20.63
N GLY A 47 -5.36 3.36 -21.58
CA GLY A 47 -5.51 4.28 -22.70
C GLY A 47 -5.34 5.75 -22.29
N THR A 48 -4.54 6.02 -21.25
CA THR A 48 -4.33 7.35 -20.69
C THR A 48 -2.95 7.93 -21.07
N LYS A 49 -2.82 9.24 -21.01
CA LYS A 49 -1.55 9.95 -21.24
C LYS A 49 -0.94 10.44 -19.92
N VAL A 50 -1.77 10.92 -19.02
CA VAL A 50 -1.38 11.50 -17.73
C VAL A 50 -1.92 10.68 -16.57
N GLY A 51 -3.14 10.18 -16.67
CA GLY A 51 -3.83 9.43 -15.62
C GLY A 51 -3.14 8.10 -15.28
N PHE A 52 -3.04 7.81 -13.99
CA PHE A 52 -2.54 6.54 -13.46
C PHE A 52 -3.07 6.31 -12.05
N VAL A 53 -2.92 5.08 -11.56
CA VAL A 53 -3.13 4.71 -10.16
C VAL A 53 -1.79 4.26 -9.58
N THR A 54 -1.43 4.75 -8.42
CA THR A 54 -0.38 4.19 -7.57
C THR A 54 -0.94 3.93 -6.18
N VAL A 55 -0.40 2.93 -5.49
CA VAL A 55 -0.88 2.58 -4.16
C VAL A 55 0.27 2.61 -3.15
N LYS A 56 -0.05 2.92 -1.92
CA LYS A 56 0.87 2.69 -0.81
C LYS A 56 0.71 1.26 -0.28
N PRO A 57 1.76 0.68 0.33
CA PRO A 57 1.66 -0.61 1.01
C PRO A 57 0.75 -0.53 2.25
N ASN A 58 0.62 -1.65 2.94
CA ASN A 58 -0.07 -1.75 4.21
C ASN A 58 0.47 -0.73 5.23
N CYS A 59 -0.41 -0.19 6.08
CA CYS A 59 -0.06 0.83 7.07
C CYS A 59 1.02 0.36 8.06
N SER A 60 1.02 -0.92 8.45
CA SER A 60 2.04 -1.49 9.33
C SER A 60 3.43 -1.43 8.68
N ILE A 61 3.55 -1.76 7.40
CA ILE A 61 4.82 -1.70 6.67
C ILE A 61 5.37 -0.27 6.65
N GLN A 62 4.53 0.71 6.44
CA GLN A 62 4.95 2.11 6.40
C GLN A 62 5.47 2.65 7.74
N SER A 63 5.13 2.01 8.85
CA SER A 63 5.62 2.45 10.16
C SER A 63 7.08 2.06 10.44
N TYR A 64 7.57 0.97 9.88
CA TYR A 64 8.92 0.46 10.17
C TYR A 64 9.86 0.35 8.97
N VAL A 65 9.35 0.19 7.76
CA VAL A 65 10.19 -0.02 6.57
C VAL A 65 11.07 1.20 6.25
N PRO A 66 10.62 2.47 6.36
CA PRO A 66 11.50 3.62 6.17
C PRO A 66 12.68 3.63 7.16
N ALA A 67 12.43 3.27 8.43
CA ALA A 67 13.50 3.16 9.43
C ALA A 67 14.49 2.03 9.10
N LEU A 68 13.99 0.88 8.65
CA LEU A 68 14.84 -0.24 8.20
C LEU A 68 15.65 0.13 6.96
N THR A 69 15.11 0.95 6.07
CA THR A 69 15.83 1.43 4.88
C THR A 69 17.06 2.24 5.28
N ALA A 70 16.97 3.06 6.33
CA ALA A 70 18.13 3.78 6.85
C ALA A 70 19.23 2.84 7.42
N LEU A 71 18.88 1.62 7.77
CA LEU A 71 19.80 0.61 8.29
C LEU A 71 20.25 -0.40 7.21
N TYR A 72 19.89 -0.18 5.96
CA TYR A 72 20.10 -1.13 4.86
C TYR A 72 21.59 -1.51 4.68
N ASP A 73 22.48 -0.53 4.82
CA ASP A 73 23.93 -0.74 4.69
C ASP A 73 24.50 -1.68 5.77
N LEU A 74 23.81 -1.82 6.90
CA LEU A 74 24.16 -2.76 7.96
C LEU A 74 23.71 -4.19 7.67
N LYS A 75 23.04 -4.40 6.54
CA LYS A 75 22.57 -5.72 6.04
C LYS A 75 21.81 -6.52 7.11
N PRO A 76 20.69 -6.02 7.64
CA PRO A 76 19.92 -6.73 8.66
C PRO A 76 19.52 -8.12 8.13
N SER A 77 19.87 -9.16 8.86
CA SER A 77 19.62 -10.57 8.47
C SER A 77 18.27 -11.09 8.94
N ARG A 78 17.68 -10.45 9.95
CA ARG A 78 16.37 -10.83 10.52
C ARG A 78 15.67 -9.61 11.08
N VAL A 79 14.37 -9.55 10.83
CA VAL A 79 13.46 -8.57 11.44
C VAL A 79 12.32 -9.33 12.07
N VAL A 80 12.01 -9.03 13.34
CA VAL A 80 10.86 -9.55 14.06
C VAL A 80 9.92 -8.39 14.32
N VAL A 81 8.67 -8.50 13.88
CA VAL A 81 7.69 -7.43 13.98
C VAL A 81 6.43 -7.96 14.67
N SER A 82 5.97 -7.25 15.67
CA SER A 82 4.64 -7.44 16.27
C SER A 82 3.80 -6.20 15.99
N THR A 83 2.60 -6.40 15.45
CA THR A 83 1.71 -5.30 15.11
C THR A 83 0.40 -5.42 15.87
N TYR A 84 -0.10 -4.28 16.35
CA TYR A 84 -1.42 -4.16 16.95
C TYR A 84 -2.27 -3.24 16.08
N GLN A 85 -3.37 -3.78 15.58
CA GLN A 85 -4.22 -3.05 14.65
C GLN A 85 -5.63 -2.89 15.22
N ALA A 86 -6.13 -1.65 15.21
CA ALA A 86 -7.51 -1.38 15.55
C ALA A 86 -8.47 -2.01 14.54
N ILE A 87 -9.65 -2.42 15.02
CA ILE A 87 -10.70 -3.03 14.18
C ILE A 87 -11.08 -2.15 12.96
N SER A 88 -11.06 -0.85 13.12
CA SER A 88 -11.30 0.11 12.02
C SER A 88 -10.25 0.01 10.91
N GLY A 89 -9.00 -0.26 11.26
CA GLY A 89 -7.92 -0.50 10.29
C GLY A 89 -8.12 -1.78 9.48
N ALA A 90 -8.86 -2.76 10.00
CA ALA A 90 -9.28 -3.95 9.28
C ALA A 90 -10.55 -3.72 8.42
N GLY A 91 -11.09 -2.51 8.38
CA GLY A 91 -12.33 -2.18 7.67
C GLY A 91 -13.57 -2.82 8.28
N LYS A 92 -13.51 -3.17 9.56
CA LYS A 92 -14.60 -3.82 10.32
C LYS A 92 -15.17 -2.87 11.37
N THR A 93 -16.29 -3.26 11.93
CA THR A 93 -16.93 -2.59 13.07
C THR A 93 -17.28 -3.64 14.12
N PHE A 94 -17.46 -3.23 15.38
CA PHE A 94 -17.90 -4.13 16.43
C PHE A 94 -19.24 -4.82 16.12
N LYS A 95 -20.11 -4.18 15.34
CA LYS A 95 -21.35 -4.80 14.87
C LYS A 95 -21.11 -6.01 13.97
N ARG A 96 -20.08 -5.96 13.14
CA ARG A 96 -19.70 -7.04 12.19
C ARG A 96 -18.75 -8.05 12.82
N TRP A 97 -18.08 -7.65 13.89
CA TRP A 97 -17.08 -8.45 14.57
C TRP A 97 -17.17 -8.24 16.08
N PRO A 98 -18.30 -8.70 16.69
CA PRO A 98 -18.59 -8.41 18.10
C PRO A 98 -17.60 -9.05 19.09
N GLU A 99 -16.94 -10.13 18.72
CA GLU A 99 -15.90 -10.80 19.50
C GLU A 99 -14.64 -9.94 19.73
N MET A 100 -14.53 -8.83 19.04
CA MET A 100 -13.45 -7.85 19.25
C MET A 100 -13.71 -6.88 20.41
N VAL A 101 -14.90 -6.88 21.00
CA VAL A 101 -15.20 -6.02 22.16
C VAL A 101 -14.37 -6.49 23.35
N ASP A 102 -13.56 -5.61 23.93
CA ASP A 102 -12.67 -5.87 25.06
C ASP A 102 -11.75 -7.08 24.85
N ASN A 103 -11.39 -7.36 23.58
CA ASN A 103 -10.62 -8.54 23.22
C ASN A 103 -9.50 -8.21 22.21
N VAL A 104 -8.53 -9.11 22.14
CA VAL A 104 -7.47 -9.14 21.13
C VAL A 104 -7.55 -10.48 20.41
N ILE A 105 -7.68 -10.45 19.10
CA ILE A 105 -7.64 -11.65 18.26
C ILE A 105 -6.26 -11.69 17.59
N PRO A 106 -5.43 -12.72 17.90
CA PRO A 106 -4.09 -12.86 17.33
C PRO A 106 -4.12 -13.22 15.84
#